data_2c54b68539841db5cfd922e8bec49c10
#
_entry.id   2c54b68539841db5cfd922e8bec49c10
#
_cell.length_a   1.000
_cell.length_b   1.000
_cell.length_c   1.000
_cell.angle_alpha   90.00
_cell.angle_beta   90.00
_cell.angle_gamma   90.00
#
_symmetry.space_group_name_H-M   'P 1'
#
loop_
_entity.id
_entity.type
_entity.pdbx_description
1 polymer ?
#
loop_
_entity_poly.entity_id
_entity_poly.type
_entity_poly.pdbx_seq_one_letter_code
_entity_poly.pdbx_strand_id
1 'polypeptide(L)'
;EKIIRDFAAECEKVYVIEELDPYIEDHCRKLGINVIGKEQFTLLGEYSQSMIKKVILGEENAYLKADINVPARPPVLCAGCPHRGLFYALKKLKVNVSGDIGCYTLGSMAPLGMMDTCICMGASVSALHGMNKADEAGSHKRVAVIGDSTFIHSGVTGLINIAYNQSNSVVIVLDNSITGMTGHQQNPTTGLTIKGDPTTAV
;
A
#
# COMPACT_ATOMS: atom_id res chain seq x y z
N GLU A 1 -8.93 0.84 26.46
CA GLU A 1 -9.84 -0.08 27.19
C GLU A 1 -10.99 0.65 27.87
N LYS A 2 -10.72 1.73 28.65
CA LYS A 2 -11.76 2.46 29.40
C LYS A 2 -12.89 2.94 28.50
N ILE A 3 -12.60 3.60 27.39
CA ILE A 3 -13.60 4.10 26.43
C ILE A 3 -14.53 2.99 25.94
N ILE A 4 -14.00 1.81 25.65
CA ILE A 4 -14.80 0.67 25.17
C ILE A 4 -15.72 0.15 26.28
N ARG A 5 -15.23 0.07 27.50
CA ARG A 5 -16.04 -0.36 28.65
C ARG A 5 -17.14 0.63 28.96
N ASP A 6 -16.82 1.92 29.00
CA ASP A 6 -17.75 2.98 29.28
C ASP A 6 -18.89 2.98 28.23
N PHE A 7 -18.52 2.91 26.94
CA PHE A 7 -19.48 2.81 25.84
C PHE A 7 -20.35 1.56 25.92
N ALA A 8 -19.75 0.39 26.15
CA ALA A 8 -20.47 -0.88 26.20
C ALA A 8 -21.46 -0.93 27.40
N ALA A 9 -21.15 -0.27 28.50
CA ALA A 9 -22.00 -0.21 29.66
C ALA A 9 -23.33 0.59 29.45
N GLU A 10 -23.33 1.47 28.43
CA GLU A 10 -24.49 2.29 28.07
C GLU A 10 -25.39 1.65 26.99
N CYS A 11 -24.95 0.50 26.42
CA CYS A 11 -25.60 -0.13 25.28
C CYS A 11 -26.20 -1.49 25.64
N GLU A 12 -27.43 -1.78 25.19
CA GLU A 12 -28.01 -3.12 25.29
C GLU A 12 -27.33 -4.14 24.36
N LYS A 13 -26.86 -3.67 23.20
CA LYS A 13 -26.16 -4.47 22.21
C LYS A 13 -25.00 -3.67 21.64
N VAL A 14 -23.85 -4.31 21.53
CA VAL A 14 -22.65 -3.74 20.90
C VAL A 14 -22.29 -4.57 19.69
N TYR A 15 -22.20 -3.93 18.54
CA TYR A 15 -21.75 -4.55 17.29
C TYR A 15 -20.32 -4.13 16.99
N VAL A 16 -19.49 -5.10 16.63
CA VAL A 16 -18.15 -4.83 16.05
C VAL A 16 -18.24 -5.09 14.55
N ILE A 17 -18.07 -4.02 13.78
CA ILE A 17 -18.14 -4.04 12.32
C ILE A 17 -16.74 -3.79 11.79
N GLU A 18 -16.01 -4.85 11.54
CA GLU A 18 -14.64 -4.81 11.00
C GLU A 18 -14.50 -5.84 9.89
N GLU A 19 -13.77 -5.49 8.85
CA GLU A 19 -13.46 -6.39 7.74
C GLU A 19 -12.31 -7.34 8.10
N LEU A 20 -12.23 -8.48 7.43
CA LEU A 20 -11.20 -9.50 7.65
C LEU A 20 -11.23 -10.09 9.07
N ASP A 21 -10.06 -10.29 9.69
CA ASP A 21 -9.93 -10.94 10.98
C ASP A 21 -10.53 -10.14 12.14
N PRO A 22 -11.03 -10.82 13.20
CA PRO A 22 -11.75 -10.20 14.32
C PRO A 22 -10.80 -9.54 15.34
N TYR A 23 -10.06 -8.51 14.93
CA TYR A 23 -9.07 -7.87 15.80
C TYR A 23 -9.70 -7.07 16.94
N ILE A 24 -10.69 -6.22 16.63
CA ILE A 24 -11.40 -5.39 17.63
C ILE A 24 -12.35 -6.26 18.45
N GLU A 25 -13.04 -7.19 17.80
CA GLU A 25 -13.93 -8.14 18.47
C GLU A 25 -13.19 -8.98 19.51
N ASP A 26 -12.05 -9.55 19.14
CA ASP A 26 -11.20 -10.32 20.04
C ASP A 26 -10.70 -9.49 21.22
N HIS A 27 -10.33 -8.23 20.97
CA HIS A 27 -9.95 -7.32 22.03
C HIS A 27 -11.10 -7.04 23.00
N CYS A 28 -12.31 -6.80 22.50
CA CYS A 28 -13.49 -6.62 23.33
C CYS A 28 -13.79 -7.87 24.17
N ARG A 29 -13.73 -9.05 23.56
CA ARG A 29 -13.96 -10.33 24.24
C ARG A 29 -12.92 -10.60 25.33
N LYS A 30 -11.64 -10.28 25.09
CA LYS A 30 -10.58 -10.35 26.12
C LYS A 30 -10.82 -9.41 27.31
N LEU A 31 -11.51 -8.29 27.08
CA LEU A 31 -11.93 -7.38 28.14
C LEU A 31 -13.19 -7.84 28.88
N GLY A 32 -13.78 -8.98 28.50
CA GLY A 32 -15.04 -9.49 29.06
C GLY A 32 -16.27 -8.74 28.56
N ILE A 33 -16.18 -8.01 27.44
CA ILE A 33 -17.29 -7.28 26.84
C ILE A 33 -17.98 -8.18 25.83
N ASN A 34 -19.29 -8.38 25.99
CA ASN A 34 -20.08 -9.15 25.05
C ASN A 34 -20.38 -8.29 23.80
N VAL A 35 -19.94 -8.76 22.64
CA VAL A 35 -20.11 -8.07 21.36
C VAL A 35 -20.62 -9.03 20.29
N ILE A 36 -21.35 -8.50 19.34
CA ILE A 36 -21.83 -9.19 18.14
C ILE A 36 -20.87 -8.84 17.02
N GLY A 37 -20.22 -9.83 16.43
CA GLY A 37 -19.19 -9.63 15.41
C GLY A 37 -19.25 -10.68 14.30
N LYS A 38 -18.20 -11.45 14.15
CA LYS A 38 -18.03 -12.39 13.03
C LYS A 38 -19.03 -13.54 12.98
N GLU A 39 -19.75 -13.81 14.04
CA GLU A 39 -20.89 -14.72 14.00
C GLU A 39 -22.03 -14.22 13.09
N GLN A 40 -22.11 -12.92 12.82
CA GLN A 40 -23.10 -12.32 11.92
C GLN A 40 -22.48 -11.61 10.70
N PHE A 41 -21.20 -11.28 10.76
CA PHE A 41 -20.47 -10.61 9.68
C PHE A 41 -19.45 -11.57 9.04
N THR A 42 -19.42 -11.62 7.71
CA THR A 42 -18.49 -12.49 6.97
C THR A 42 -17.03 -12.08 7.18
N LEU A 43 -16.12 -13.07 7.11
CA LEU A 43 -14.67 -12.83 7.06
C LEU A 43 -14.20 -12.41 5.66
N LEU A 44 -15.02 -12.62 4.63
CA LEU A 44 -14.60 -12.44 3.24
C LEU A 44 -15.32 -11.26 2.59
N GLY A 45 -14.56 -10.51 1.81
CA GLY A 45 -15.07 -9.43 0.98
C GLY A 45 -15.27 -8.13 1.74
N GLU A 46 -15.68 -7.11 1.00
CA GLU A 46 -15.97 -5.77 1.52
C GLU A 46 -17.35 -5.73 2.16
N TYR A 47 -17.50 -4.91 3.20
CA TYR A 47 -18.79 -4.68 3.82
C TYR A 47 -19.53 -3.54 3.14
N SER A 48 -20.76 -3.80 2.75
CA SER A 48 -21.66 -2.79 2.20
C SER A 48 -22.68 -2.30 3.23
N GLN A 49 -23.22 -1.11 3.00
CA GLN A 49 -24.32 -0.59 3.82
C GLN A 49 -25.49 -1.59 3.91
N SER A 50 -25.77 -2.28 2.84
CA SER A 50 -26.88 -3.25 2.78
C SER A 50 -26.63 -4.49 3.63
N MET A 51 -25.38 -4.96 3.65
CA MET A 51 -24.99 -6.06 4.54
C MET A 51 -25.17 -5.65 6.01
N ILE A 52 -24.67 -4.46 6.36
CA ILE A 52 -24.80 -3.93 7.73
C ILE A 52 -26.26 -3.72 8.09
N LYS A 53 -27.07 -3.14 7.20
CA LYS A 53 -28.50 -2.93 7.39
C LYS A 53 -29.24 -4.26 7.58
N LYS A 54 -28.93 -5.28 6.80
CA LYS A 54 -29.50 -6.61 6.94
C LYS A 54 -29.22 -7.22 8.31
N VAL A 55 -27.98 -7.13 8.78
CA VAL A 55 -27.58 -7.69 10.08
C VAL A 55 -28.20 -6.93 11.24
N ILE A 56 -28.17 -5.60 11.23
CA ILE A 56 -28.61 -4.77 12.36
C ILE A 56 -30.14 -4.60 12.40
N LEU A 57 -30.78 -4.36 11.23
CA LEU A 57 -32.19 -4.04 11.14
C LEU A 57 -33.05 -5.19 10.61
N GLY A 58 -32.45 -6.27 10.12
CA GLY A 58 -33.18 -7.37 9.47
C GLY A 58 -33.78 -7.00 8.11
N GLU A 59 -33.38 -5.86 7.53
CA GLU A 59 -33.96 -5.36 6.29
C GLU A 59 -33.11 -5.74 5.06
N GLU A 60 -33.74 -6.23 4.01
CA GLU A 60 -33.08 -6.47 2.71
C GLU A 60 -33.42 -5.35 1.74
N ASN A 61 -32.38 -4.83 1.08
CA ASN A 61 -32.56 -3.90 -0.02
C ASN A 61 -32.73 -4.64 -1.34
N ALA A 62 -33.77 -4.29 -2.11
CA ALA A 62 -33.84 -4.69 -3.50
C ALA A 62 -32.83 -3.89 -4.31
N TYR A 63 -31.90 -4.57 -4.99
CA TYR A 63 -30.96 -3.94 -5.91
C TYR A 63 -31.48 -4.01 -7.33
N LEU A 64 -31.36 -2.90 -8.04
CA LEU A 64 -31.49 -2.91 -9.49
C LEU A 64 -30.20 -3.58 -10.05
N LYS A 65 -30.32 -4.80 -10.51
CA LYS A 65 -29.25 -5.45 -11.29
C LYS A 65 -29.33 -4.92 -12.71
N ALA A 66 -28.32 -4.16 -13.12
CA ALA A 66 -28.13 -3.87 -14.53
C ALA A 66 -27.52 -5.10 -15.20
N ASP A 67 -28.16 -5.62 -16.22
CA ASP A 67 -27.62 -6.69 -17.07
C ASP A 67 -26.64 -6.10 -18.09
N ILE A 68 -25.52 -5.57 -17.57
CA ILE A 68 -24.48 -4.90 -18.37
C ILE A 68 -23.16 -5.60 -18.10
N ASN A 69 -22.53 -6.09 -19.14
CA ASN A 69 -21.16 -6.58 -19.08
C ASN A 69 -20.20 -5.38 -19.06
N VAL A 70 -19.75 -4.99 -17.87
CA VAL A 70 -18.81 -3.88 -17.71
C VAL A 70 -17.40 -4.37 -17.99
N PRO A 71 -16.64 -3.77 -18.94
CA PRO A 71 -15.26 -4.17 -19.19
C PRO A 71 -14.38 -3.87 -17.97
N ALA A 72 -13.44 -4.77 -17.69
CA ALA A 72 -12.46 -4.59 -16.65
C ALA A 72 -11.61 -3.31 -16.89
N ARG A 73 -11.41 -2.52 -15.87
CA ARG A 73 -10.59 -1.29 -15.89
C ARG A 73 -9.49 -1.38 -14.86
N PRO A 74 -8.45 -2.21 -15.10
CA PRO A 74 -7.32 -2.30 -14.17
C PRO A 74 -6.62 -0.95 -14.05
N PRO A 75 -6.04 -0.62 -12.88
CA PRO A 75 -5.24 0.57 -12.73
C PRO A 75 -4.02 0.52 -13.67
N VAL A 76 -3.68 1.65 -14.27
CA VAL A 76 -2.55 1.79 -15.18
C VAL A 76 -1.81 3.10 -14.91
N LEU A 77 -0.53 3.18 -15.29
CA LEU A 77 0.19 4.45 -15.31
C LEU A 77 -0.51 5.45 -16.24
N CYS A 78 -0.58 6.70 -15.82
CA CYS A 78 -1.18 7.79 -16.59
C CYS A 78 -0.62 7.88 -18.01
N ALA A 79 -1.42 8.42 -18.94
CA ALA A 79 -0.95 8.74 -20.28
C ALA A 79 0.17 9.79 -20.20
N GLY A 80 1.31 9.53 -20.87
CA GLY A 80 2.49 10.42 -20.81
C GLY A 80 3.28 10.39 -19.49
N CYS A 81 2.97 9.47 -18.57
CA CYS A 81 3.70 9.35 -17.31
C CYS A 81 5.21 9.09 -17.54
N PRO A 82 6.12 9.89 -16.93
CA PRO A 82 7.56 9.74 -17.12
C PRO A 82 8.10 8.40 -16.61
N HIS A 83 7.44 7.78 -15.63
CA HIS A 83 7.83 6.45 -15.13
C HIS A 83 7.84 5.38 -16.23
N ARG A 84 6.99 5.53 -17.26
CA ARG A 84 6.96 4.59 -18.42
C ARG A 84 8.29 4.52 -19.14
N GLY A 85 8.96 5.65 -19.32
CA GLY A 85 10.27 5.73 -19.98
C GLY A 85 11.34 4.92 -19.24
N LEU A 86 11.38 5.06 -17.90
CA LEU A 86 12.31 4.27 -17.09
C LEU A 86 12.05 2.77 -17.24
N PHE A 87 10.82 2.32 -17.00
CA PHE A 87 10.50 0.89 -17.08
C PHE A 87 10.74 0.31 -18.48
N TYR A 88 10.51 1.10 -19.52
CA TYR A 88 10.89 0.69 -20.88
C TYR A 88 12.40 0.51 -21.02
N ALA A 89 13.22 1.41 -20.48
CA ALA A 89 14.68 1.30 -20.49
C ALA A 89 15.14 0.07 -19.69
N LEU A 90 14.63 -0.14 -18.49
CA LEU A 90 14.95 -1.32 -17.66
C LEU A 90 14.58 -2.63 -18.37
N LYS A 91 13.46 -2.66 -19.08
CA LYS A 91 13.06 -3.80 -19.91
C LYS A 91 14.07 -4.09 -21.03
N LYS A 92 14.58 -3.04 -21.68
CA LYS A 92 15.62 -3.19 -22.71
C LYS A 92 16.93 -3.71 -22.13
N LEU A 93 17.29 -3.29 -20.94
CA LEU A 93 18.48 -3.74 -20.22
C LEU A 93 18.34 -5.16 -19.63
N LYS A 94 17.11 -5.71 -19.59
CA LYS A 94 16.81 -7.05 -19.03
C LYS A 94 17.29 -7.20 -17.59
N VAL A 95 17.09 -6.17 -16.78
CA VAL A 95 17.41 -6.20 -15.34
C VAL A 95 16.21 -6.63 -14.53
N ASN A 96 16.46 -7.23 -13.38
CA ASN A 96 15.44 -7.53 -12.38
C ASN A 96 15.20 -6.30 -11.50
N VAL A 97 13.93 -6.01 -11.22
CA VAL A 97 13.52 -4.83 -10.48
C VAL A 97 12.95 -5.22 -9.11
N SER A 98 13.67 -4.85 -8.07
CA SER A 98 13.13 -4.81 -6.71
C SER A 98 12.29 -3.54 -6.59
N GLY A 99 10.98 -3.71 -6.64
CA GLY A 99 10.03 -2.61 -6.65
C GLY A 99 9.49 -2.24 -5.27
N ASP A 100 8.88 -1.08 -5.23
CA ASP A 100 8.31 -0.50 -4.03
C ASP A 100 6.86 -0.05 -4.26
N ILE A 101 6.23 0.56 -3.27
CA ILE A 101 4.82 0.94 -3.29
C ILE A 101 4.64 2.41 -3.63
N GLY A 102 3.98 2.68 -4.74
CA GLY A 102 3.67 3.99 -5.29
C GLY A 102 3.12 3.87 -6.72
N CYS A 103 2.99 4.99 -7.44
CA CYS A 103 2.55 4.96 -8.85
C CYS A 103 3.41 4.02 -9.71
N TYR A 104 4.69 3.96 -9.45
CA TYR A 104 5.65 3.10 -10.14
C TYR A 104 5.39 1.61 -9.92
N THR A 105 4.66 1.20 -8.88
CA THR A 105 4.20 -0.21 -8.73
C THR A 105 3.42 -0.68 -9.96
N LEU A 106 2.71 0.24 -10.61
CA LEU A 106 1.99 -0.05 -11.85
C LEU A 106 2.92 -0.39 -13.04
N GLY A 107 4.23 -0.21 -12.88
CA GLY A 107 5.22 -0.75 -13.81
C GLY A 107 5.23 -2.28 -13.90
N SER A 108 4.66 -2.98 -12.92
CA SER A 108 4.44 -4.42 -12.94
C SER A 108 3.38 -4.85 -13.95
N MET A 109 2.49 -3.94 -14.34
CA MET A 109 1.37 -4.22 -15.22
C MET A 109 1.79 -4.26 -16.69
N ALA A 110 1.04 -5.02 -17.49
CA ALA A 110 1.22 -5.03 -18.93
C ALA A 110 1.01 -3.61 -19.52
N PRO A 111 1.74 -3.21 -20.57
CA PRO A 111 2.72 -3.97 -21.34
C PRO A 111 4.16 -3.92 -20.78
N LEU A 112 4.39 -3.20 -19.68
CA LEU A 112 5.73 -3.02 -19.12
C LEU A 112 6.24 -4.31 -18.46
N GLY A 113 5.51 -4.82 -17.46
CA GLY A 113 5.84 -6.07 -16.77
C GLY A 113 7.23 -6.04 -16.14
N MET A 114 7.62 -4.91 -15.54
CA MET A 114 8.98 -4.63 -15.08
C MET A 114 9.07 -4.41 -13.58
N MET A 115 8.52 -5.35 -12.83
CA MET A 115 8.70 -5.37 -11.38
C MET A 115 8.64 -6.83 -10.93
N ASP A 116 9.74 -7.34 -10.39
CA ASP A 116 9.87 -8.74 -9.99
C ASP A 116 9.46 -8.97 -8.54
N THR A 117 9.68 -7.97 -7.68
CA THR A 117 9.27 -8.02 -6.27
C THR A 117 8.62 -6.72 -5.83
N CYS A 118 7.63 -6.81 -4.94
CA CYS A 118 7.03 -5.69 -4.24
C CYS A 118 6.50 -6.20 -2.90
N ILE A 119 7.01 -5.71 -1.78
CA ILE A 119 6.70 -6.23 -0.44
C ILE A 119 5.95 -5.17 0.38
N CYS A 120 6.65 -4.12 0.80
CA CYS A 120 6.09 -3.01 1.56
C CYS A 120 6.89 -1.73 1.30
N MET A 121 6.39 -0.59 1.79
CA MET A 121 7.05 0.71 1.58
C MET A 121 8.48 0.71 2.11
N GLY A 122 9.44 1.05 1.24
CA GLY A 122 10.88 1.09 1.54
C GLY A 122 11.62 -0.24 1.40
N ALA A 123 10.88 -1.35 1.26
CA ALA A 123 11.49 -2.68 1.19
C ALA A 123 12.31 -2.93 -0.09
N SER A 124 12.06 -2.20 -1.17
CA SER A 124 12.80 -2.38 -2.42
C SER A 124 14.31 -2.26 -2.24
N VAL A 125 14.74 -1.27 -1.46
CA VAL A 125 16.14 -0.96 -1.20
C VAL A 125 16.78 -2.05 -0.32
N SER A 126 16.10 -2.44 0.76
CA SER A 126 16.59 -3.48 1.67
C SER A 126 16.59 -4.86 1.03
N ALA A 127 15.56 -5.19 0.24
CA ALA A 127 15.47 -6.46 -0.48
C ALA A 127 16.58 -6.57 -1.54
N LEU A 128 16.83 -5.49 -2.31
CA LEU A 128 17.94 -5.45 -3.25
C LEU A 128 19.27 -5.73 -2.55
N HIS A 129 19.51 -5.08 -1.40
CA HIS A 129 20.71 -5.32 -0.60
C HIS A 129 20.86 -6.80 -0.24
N GLY A 130 19.81 -7.41 0.31
CA GLY A 130 19.79 -8.83 0.67
C GLY A 130 20.04 -9.75 -0.51
N MET A 131 19.35 -9.52 -1.63
CA MET A 131 19.56 -10.30 -2.87
C MET A 131 20.98 -10.20 -3.41
N ASN A 132 21.59 -9.01 -3.36
CA ASN A 132 22.95 -8.81 -3.86
C ASN A 132 24.01 -9.37 -2.91
N LYS A 133 23.74 -9.43 -1.59
CA LYS A 133 24.60 -10.12 -0.65
C LYS A 133 24.52 -11.64 -0.76
N ALA A 134 23.34 -12.17 -1.07
CA ALA A 134 23.15 -13.61 -1.27
C ALA A 134 23.74 -14.11 -2.61
N ASP A 135 23.74 -13.26 -3.63
CA ASP A 135 24.28 -13.56 -4.96
C ASP A 135 25.00 -12.34 -5.54
N GLU A 136 26.25 -12.16 -5.16
CA GLU A 136 27.07 -11.03 -5.61
C GLU A 136 27.34 -11.04 -7.12
N ALA A 137 27.48 -12.22 -7.72
CA ALA A 137 27.73 -12.36 -9.16
C ALA A 137 26.58 -11.84 -10.01
N GLY A 138 25.34 -11.99 -9.54
CA GLY A 138 24.14 -11.50 -10.22
C GLY A 138 23.78 -10.04 -9.90
N SER A 139 24.51 -9.36 -9.03
CA SER A 139 24.18 -8.01 -8.56
C SER A 139 24.06 -6.97 -9.69
N HIS A 140 24.86 -7.09 -10.72
CA HIS A 140 24.87 -6.20 -11.90
C HIS A 140 23.57 -6.27 -12.74
N LYS A 141 22.70 -7.24 -12.48
CA LYS A 141 21.41 -7.41 -13.16
C LYS A 141 20.22 -7.01 -12.31
N ARG A 142 20.44 -6.40 -11.16
CA ARG A 142 19.38 -6.03 -10.23
C ARG A 142 19.42 -4.56 -9.90
N VAL A 143 18.25 -3.94 -9.83
CA VAL A 143 18.08 -2.55 -9.40
C VAL A 143 16.91 -2.44 -8.44
N ALA A 144 16.94 -1.48 -7.52
CA ALA A 144 15.75 -1.07 -6.76
C ALA A 144 15.12 0.15 -7.42
N VAL A 145 13.80 0.20 -7.45
CA VAL A 145 13.03 1.36 -7.90
C VAL A 145 12.09 1.78 -6.79
N ILE A 146 12.17 3.05 -6.40
CA ILE A 146 11.40 3.62 -5.30
C ILE A 146 11.03 5.07 -5.62
N GLY A 147 9.88 5.56 -5.16
CA GLY A 147 9.48 6.97 -5.31
C GLY A 147 10.10 7.87 -4.26
N ASP A 148 10.12 9.18 -4.53
CA ASP A 148 10.65 10.23 -3.66
C ASP A 148 10.05 10.20 -2.25
N SER A 149 8.74 10.24 -2.15
CA SER A 149 8.02 10.17 -0.87
C SER A 149 8.35 8.91 -0.08
N THR A 150 8.25 7.75 -0.71
CA THR A 150 8.52 6.46 -0.07
C THR A 150 10.00 6.33 0.31
N PHE A 151 10.91 6.90 -0.49
CA PHE A 151 12.34 6.91 -0.18
C PHE A 151 12.63 7.66 1.12
N ILE A 152 12.13 8.88 1.27
CA ILE A 152 12.30 9.66 2.51
C ILE A 152 11.58 8.99 3.69
N HIS A 153 10.38 8.44 3.47
CA HIS A 153 9.60 7.80 4.52
C HIS A 153 10.31 6.56 5.11
N SER A 154 10.86 5.67 4.27
CA SER A 154 11.35 4.36 4.72
C SER A 154 12.50 3.77 3.90
N GLY A 155 12.90 4.37 2.78
CA GLY A 155 13.98 3.85 1.94
C GLY A 155 15.38 4.24 2.40
N VAL A 156 15.53 5.38 3.07
CA VAL A 156 16.83 5.94 3.49
C VAL A 156 17.61 4.97 4.38
N THR A 157 16.96 4.30 5.32
CA THR A 157 17.60 3.33 6.21
C THR A 157 18.19 2.15 5.44
N GLY A 158 17.50 1.69 4.40
CA GLY A 158 18.02 0.66 3.49
C GLY A 158 19.24 1.14 2.71
N LEU A 159 19.26 2.40 2.25
CA LEU A 159 20.40 2.97 1.57
C LEU A 159 21.61 3.11 2.49
N ILE A 160 21.42 3.55 3.73
CA ILE A 160 22.48 3.60 4.73
C ILE A 160 23.08 2.20 4.96
N ASN A 161 22.22 1.19 5.02
CA ASN A 161 22.67 -0.21 5.18
C ASN A 161 23.48 -0.71 3.97
N ILE A 162 23.05 -0.36 2.73
CA ILE A 162 23.80 -0.64 1.51
C ILE A 162 25.21 -0.04 1.58
N ALA A 163 25.29 1.24 1.95
CA ALA A 163 26.57 1.96 2.04
C ALA A 163 27.46 1.38 3.13
N TYR A 164 26.91 1.15 4.32
CA TYR A 164 27.66 0.61 5.46
C TYR A 164 28.20 -0.79 5.18
N ASN A 165 27.37 -1.67 4.62
CA ASN A 165 27.75 -3.06 4.32
C ASN A 165 28.31 -3.25 2.89
N GLN A 166 28.56 -2.19 2.17
CA GLN A 166 29.26 -2.17 0.86
C GLN A 166 28.70 -3.19 -0.14
N SER A 167 27.38 -3.22 -0.33
CA SER A 167 26.82 -4.03 -1.40
C SER A 167 26.81 -3.29 -2.73
N ASN A 168 27.10 -4.00 -3.81
CA ASN A 168 27.03 -3.46 -5.17
C ASN A 168 25.57 -3.34 -5.61
N SER A 169 24.91 -2.25 -5.25
CA SER A 169 23.48 -2.05 -5.45
C SER A 169 23.19 -0.70 -6.12
N VAL A 170 22.29 -0.71 -7.10
CA VAL A 170 21.81 0.50 -7.78
C VAL A 170 20.38 0.79 -7.30
N VAL A 171 20.18 1.93 -6.68
CA VAL A 171 18.87 2.43 -6.24
C VAL A 171 18.45 3.59 -7.14
N ILE A 172 17.27 3.50 -7.74
CA ILE A 172 16.71 4.50 -8.63
C ILE A 172 15.52 5.14 -7.90
N VAL A 173 15.68 6.40 -7.52
CA VAL A 173 14.60 7.20 -6.93
C VAL A 173 13.85 7.93 -8.05
N LEU A 174 12.54 7.71 -8.08
CA LEU A 174 11.63 8.37 -9.04
C LEU A 174 10.99 9.56 -8.35
N ASP A 175 11.51 10.74 -8.63
CA ASP A 175 10.97 11.99 -8.11
C ASP A 175 9.90 12.54 -9.06
N ASN A 176 8.65 12.57 -8.58
CA ASN A 176 7.55 13.27 -9.21
C ASN A 176 7.03 14.42 -8.33
N SER A 177 7.76 14.72 -7.26
CA SER A 177 7.50 15.79 -6.31
C SER A 177 6.07 15.75 -5.73
N ILE A 178 5.53 14.55 -5.52
CA ILE A 178 4.20 14.36 -4.92
C ILE A 178 3.99 12.94 -4.42
N THR A 179 3.17 12.80 -3.37
CA THR A 179 2.62 11.50 -2.95
C THR A 179 1.31 11.27 -3.70
N GLY A 180 1.41 10.69 -4.92
CA GLY A 180 0.31 10.70 -5.90
C GLY A 180 -0.87 9.81 -5.58
N MET A 181 -0.63 8.52 -5.27
CA MET A 181 -1.70 7.50 -5.19
C MET A 181 -2.70 7.72 -4.05
N THR A 182 -2.31 8.40 -2.99
CA THR A 182 -3.14 8.61 -1.80
C THR A 182 -3.88 9.95 -1.78
N GLY A 183 -3.83 10.72 -2.86
CA GLY A 183 -4.57 11.97 -3.00
C GLY A 183 -3.71 13.22 -3.19
N HIS A 184 -2.51 13.07 -3.74
CA HIS A 184 -1.64 14.18 -4.11
C HIS A 184 -1.17 15.02 -2.92
N GLN A 185 -0.70 14.37 -1.86
CA GLN A 185 -0.17 15.03 -0.69
C GLN A 185 1.25 15.56 -0.93
N GLN A 186 1.56 16.65 -0.22
CA GLN A 186 2.94 17.13 -0.11
C GLN A 186 3.80 16.11 0.66
N ASN A 187 5.09 16.10 0.36
CA ASN A 187 6.07 15.28 1.05
C ASN A 187 7.38 16.08 1.26
N PRO A 188 8.36 15.60 2.02
CA PRO A 188 9.56 16.37 2.33
C PRO A 188 10.39 16.83 1.13
N THR A 189 10.23 16.24 -0.05
CA THR A 189 10.98 16.63 -1.26
C THR A 189 10.35 17.79 -2.02
N THR A 190 9.12 18.17 -1.68
CA THR A 190 8.35 19.15 -2.46
C THR A 190 8.65 20.61 -2.13
N GLY A 191 9.31 20.89 -1.00
CA GLY A 191 9.53 22.25 -0.51
C GLY A 191 8.28 22.93 0.08
N LEU A 192 7.24 22.13 0.34
CA LEU A 192 6.01 22.59 0.99
C LEU A 192 5.66 21.69 2.17
N THR A 193 5.09 22.27 3.22
CA THR A 193 4.48 21.51 4.31
C THR A 193 3.19 20.85 3.82
N ILE A 194 2.64 19.92 4.60
CA ILE A 194 1.35 19.30 4.29
C ILE A 194 0.18 20.29 4.24
N LYS A 195 0.34 21.45 4.84
CA LYS A 195 -0.62 22.56 4.80
C LYS A 195 -0.39 23.53 3.62
N GLY A 196 0.69 23.33 2.84
CA GLY A 196 1.04 24.16 1.70
C GLY A 196 1.95 25.36 2.05
N ASP A 197 2.45 25.47 3.27
CA ASP A 197 3.40 26.54 3.64
C ASP A 197 4.79 26.23 3.07
N PRO A 198 5.54 27.22 2.57
CA PRO A 198 6.90 27.02 2.09
C PRO A 198 7.85 26.47 3.17
N THR A 199 8.70 25.53 2.81
CA THR A 199 9.74 24.95 3.67
C THR A 199 10.94 24.52 2.84
N THR A 200 12.02 24.11 3.51
CA THR A 200 13.19 23.55 2.81
C THR A 200 12.88 22.13 2.35
N ALA A 201 13.10 21.86 1.07
CA ALA A 201 13.07 20.50 0.54
C ALA A 201 14.27 19.69 1.09
N VAL A 202 14.04 18.41 1.35
CA VAL A 202 15.04 17.45 1.85
C VAL A 202 15.61 16.64 0.70
#